data_7a3efb4877ba9bd280e9e982710a4102
#
_entry.id   7a3efb4877ba9bd280e9e982710a4102
#
_cell.length_a   1.000
_cell.length_b   1.000
_cell.length_c   1.000
_cell.angle_alpha   90.00
_cell.angle_beta   90.00
_cell.angle_gamma   90.00
#
_symmetry.space_group_name_H-M   'P 1'
#
loop_
_entity.id
_entity.type
_entity.pdbx_description
1 polymer ?
#
loop_
_entity_poly.entity_id
_entity_poly.type
_entity_poly.pdbx_seq_one_letter_code
_entity_poly.pdbx_strand_id
1 'polypeptide(L)'
;MHSLGNEAIRKRALEALDTGGWRSDRRCLAGTRTRYINRLWDWVRSSEGSALCWLNGVAGSGKSSISHEFAATLHAKRRPYGCFFFRHDDGAMSLSAVRLLAYGLSFVSGLREFIIEAMEQSNDSRVNLTMEEQFALFIVAPLREFASVCPAMTVILVIDGVDECPADVRPSFLAALASGVPLLPSTVKVFLSSRPRVDVRKSLETFQPLEIPVIVGVGEDDGDVERFLKHELERISKAAGQEKAWPAPQIKRDASSLASKAGGLFQWARLLSSLLVNRVRPRDVVLRILDIETSSTPEVNLEALYAEALEIALPDAADDGQLGPLYRQVVGTVLAAKQPLTLSAICTLLNADSDDEASGAIRSLLENLGCVLVLYRVRGGAVVVRIGHPSFRDYITSQERCPPNWYIDLHQSSVLLGSRCFFLMGKTLRRDICRMGSPSVTNNDLSSETIYQFIVTGLRYACIYAFNHIEGDKGNLGMLEAFLMDKLLEWLEAMTLMGLLDTAVELMQHALADLTQVCNRLLILSSSLMFVLHIS
;
A
#
# COMPACT_ATOMS: atom_id res chain seq x y z
N MET A 1 24.76 3.17 -25.88
CA MET A 1 23.40 2.67 -25.56
C MET A 1 23.36 1.83 -24.28
N HIS A 2 24.26 0.87 -24.02
CA HIS A 2 24.30 0.08 -22.77
C HIS A 2 24.37 0.89 -21.46
N SER A 3 24.99 2.07 -21.43
CA SER A 3 25.11 2.86 -20.19
C SER A 3 23.81 3.57 -19.78
N LEU A 4 23.00 4.01 -20.74
CA LEU A 4 21.73 4.71 -20.50
C LEU A 4 20.62 3.75 -20.00
N GLY A 5 20.58 2.53 -20.54
CA GLY A 5 19.68 1.48 -20.06
C GLY A 5 19.96 1.09 -18.61
N ASN A 6 21.23 0.90 -18.26
CA ASN A 6 21.69 0.60 -16.90
C ASN A 6 21.32 1.70 -15.88
N GLU A 7 21.38 2.96 -16.27
CA GLU A 7 21.06 4.09 -15.40
C GLU A 7 19.55 4.23 -15.14
N ALA A 8 18.73 4.00 -16.17
CA ALA A 8 17.27 3.97 -16.03
C ALA A 8 16.79 2.81 -15.16
N ILE A 9 17.34 1.60 -15.36
CA ILE A 9 17.05 0.43 -14.52
C ILE A 9 17.50 0.68 -13.08
N ARG A 10 18.68 1.25 -12.88
CA ARG A 10 19.21 1.60 -11.55
C ARG A 10 18.33 2.64 -10.85
N LYS A 11 17.84 3.66 -11.56
CA LYS A 11 16.93 4.66 -11.00
C LYS A 11 15.61 4.03 -10.57
N ARG A 12 15.00 3.19 -11.41
CA ARG A 12 13.77 2.45 -11.07
C ARG A 12 13.98 1.46 -9.91
N ALA A 13 15.14 0.80 -9.85
CA ALA A 13 15.50 -0.08 -8.75
C ALA A 13 15.63 0.68 -7.41
N LEU A 14 16.21 1.87 -7.42
CA LEU A 14 16.30 2.74 -6.23
C LEU A 14 14.92 3.24 -5.79
N GLU A 15 14.06 3.65 -6.72
CA GLU A 15 12.69 4.03 -6.45
C GLU A 15 11.88 2.85 -5.88
N ALA A 16 12.09 1.65 -6.39
CA ALA A 16 11.48 0.41 -5.91
C ALA A 16 11.91 0.04 -4.49
N LEU A 17 13.18 0.25 -4.12
CA LEU A 17 13.65 0.01 -2.76
C LEU A 17 13.07 0.98 -1.76
N ASP A 18 12.85 2.24 -2.14
CA ASP A 18 12.20 3.23 -1.28
C ASP A 18 10.73 2.88 -1.00
N THR A 19 10.08 2.14 -1.90
CA THR A 19 8.65 1.84 -1.85
C THR A 19 8.33 0.39 -1.51
N GLY A 20 9.08 -0.57 -2.03
CA GLY A 20 8.85 -2.02 -1.86
C GLY A 20 9.88 -2.74 -0.97
N GLY A 21 10.93 -2.08 -0.51
CA GLY A 21 11.97 -2.65 0.34
C GLY A 21 11.58 -2.73 1.84
N TRP A 22 12.41 -3.43 2.62
CA TRP A 22 12.25 -3.46 4.06
C TRP A 22 12.59 -2.10 4.71
N ARG A 23 11.96 -1.81 5.84
CA ARG A 23 12.07 -0.53 6.54
C ARG A 23 12.55 -0.73 7.98
N SER A 24 13.52 0.07 8.41
CA SER A 24 14.08 0.01 9.76
C SER A 24 13.07 0.37 10.86
N ASP A 25 12.14 1.29 10.57
CA ASP A 25 11.09 1.74 11.49
C ASP A 25 9.94 0.73 11.65
N ARG A 26 9.93 -0.36 10.86
CA ARG A 26 8.92 -1.43 10.92
C ARG A 26 9.45 -2.74 11.49
N ARG A 27 10.71 -2.79 11.89
CA ARG A 27 11.33 -3.97 12.50
C ARG A 27 10.72 -4.31 13.87
N CYS A 28 10.97 -5.52 14.33
CA CYS A 28 10.64 -5.91 15.68
C CYS A 28 11.44 -5.11 16.71
N LEU A 29 10.85 -4.81 17.87
CA LEU A 29 11.61 -4.33 19.00
C LEU A 29 12.64 -5.39 19.40
N ALA A 30 13.86 -4.96 19.73
CA ALA A 30 14.92 -5.88 20.15
C ALA A 30 14.45 -6.81 21.27
N GLY A 31 14.67 -8.11 21.08
CA GLY A 31 14.25 -9.14 22.02
C GLY A 31 12.79 -9.57 21.94
N THR A 32 12.02 -9.07 20.94
CA THR A 32 10.67 -9.57 20.63
C THR A 32 10.68 -10.43 19.37
N ARG A 33 9.72 -11.35 19.24
CA ARG A 33 9.52 -12.26 18.08
C ARG A 33 10.75 -13.13 17.75
N THR A 34 11.68 -13.29 18.68
CA THR A 34 12.95 -14.02 18.50
C THR A 34 12.72 -15.47 18.08
N ARG A 35 11.69 -16.15 18.62
CA ARG A 35 11.34 -17.52 18.23
C ARG A 35 11.06 -17.67 16.74
N TYR A 36 10.35 -16.71 16.14
CA TYR A 36 10.04 -16.74 14.70
C TYR A 36 11.27 -16.50 13.85
N ILE A 37 12.09 -15.52 14.22
CA ILE A 37 13.35 -15.22 13.54
C ILE A 37 14.30 -16.43 13.59
N ASN A 38 14.40 -17.11 14.74
CA ASN A 38 15.21 -18.32 14.87
C ASN A 38 14.70 -19.45 13.97
N ARG A 39 13.38 -19.72 13.96
CA ARG A 39 12.78 -20.71 13.05
C ARG A 39 13.04 -20.42 11.58
N LEU A 40 12.97 -19.13 11.16
CA LEU A 40 13.29 -18.72 9.80
C LEU A 40 14.78 -18.98 9.49
N TRP A 41 15.69 -18.71 10.42
CA TRP A 41 17.10 -19.01 10.24
C TRP A 41 17.40 -20.52 10.20
N ASP A 42 16.70 -21.33 10.98
CA ASP A 42 16.81 -22.80 10.92
C ASP A 42 16.33 -23.31 9.57
N TRP A 43 15.21 -22.78 9.05
CA TRP A 43 14.74 -23.09 7.70
C TRP A 43 15.75 -22.68 6.61
N VAL A 44 16.36 -21.50 6.70
CA VAL A 44 17.39 -21.05 5.74
C VAL A 44 18.60 -21.99 5.73
N ARG A 45 18.99 -22.52 6.89
CA ARG A 45 20.14 -23.43 7.03
C ARG A 45 19.84 -24.86 6.62
N SER A 46 18.58 -25.27 6.66
CA SER A 46 18.18 -26.64 6.31
C SER A 46 18.35 -26.88 4.80
N SER A 47 19.08 -27.92 4.44
CA SER A 47 19.22 -28.40 3.05
C SER A 47 18.07 -29.32 2.63
N GLU A 48 17.38 -29.96 3.58
CA GLU A 48 16.36 -30.99 3.33
C GLU A 48 14.93 -30.47 3.53
N GLY A 49 14.75 -29.21 3.86
CA GLY A 49 13.42 -28.62 4.10
C GLY A 49 12.75 -28.10 2.83
N SER A 50 11.46 -27.77 2.94
CA SER A 50 10.69 -27.12 1.86
C SER A 50 11.42 -25.87 1.36
N ALA A 51 11.45 -25.69 0.04
CA ALA A 51 11.94 -24.47 -0.59
C ALA A 51 11.09 -23.24 -0.25
N LEU A 52 9.83 -23.45 0.18
CA LEU A 52 8.87 -22.42 0.51
C LEU A 52 8.55 -22.44 2.02
N CYS A 53 8.62 -21.27 2.65
CA CYS A 53 8.19 -21.04 4.02
C CYS A 53 7.01 -20.05 4.03
N TRP A 54 5.93 -20.41 4.70
CA TRP A 54 4.74 -19.58 4.83
C TRP A 54 4.50 -19.15 6.26
N LEU A 55 4.74 -17.88 6.56
CA LEU A 55 4.40 -17.23 7.83
C LEU A 55 2.95 -16.76 7.77
N ASN A 56 2.05 -17.42 8.49
CA ASN A 56 0.62 -17.08 8.49
C ASN A 56 0.14 -16.64 9.87
N GLY A 57 -0.95 -15.90 9.92
CA GLY A 57 -1.57 -15.42 11.17
C GLY A 57 -2.58 -14.31 10.93
N VAL A 58 -3.38 -14.02 11.96
CA VAL A 58 -4.43 -13.00 11.90
C VAL A 58 -3.87 -11.58 11.63
N ALA A 59 -4.75 -10.66 11.24
CA ALA A 59 -4.39 -9.26 11.11
C ALA A 59 -3.82 -8.71 12.43
N GLY A 60 -2.75 -7.93 12.36
CA GLY A 60 -2.16 -7.30 13.55
C GLY A 60 -1.29 -8.22 14.42
N SER A 61 -1.08 -9.49 14.04
CA SER A 61 -0.22 -10.42 14.77
C SER A 61 1.28 -10.11 14.68
N GLY A 62 1.70 -9.16 13.83
CA GLY A 62 3.09 -8.73 13.69
C GLY A 62 3.87 -9.43 12.57
N LYS A 63 3.22 -10.14 11.62
CA LYS A 63 3.87 -10.80 10.48
C LYS A 63 4.81 -9.88 9.70
N SER A 64 4.34 -8.70 9.31
CA SER A 64 5.16 -7.75 8.54
C SER A 64 6.37 -7.25 9.33
N SER A 65 6.26 -7.07 10.66
CA SER A 65 7.43 -6.73 11.48
C SER A 65 8.45 -7.87 11.50
N ILE A 66 7.99 -9.14 11.57
CA ILE A 66 8.86 -10.32 11.43
C ILE A 66 9.52 -10.34 10.06
N SER A 67 8.77 -10.09 8.97
CA SER A 67 9.31 -10.03 7.60
C SER A 67 10.35 -8.93 7.43
N HIS A 68 10.10 -7.72 7.96
CA HIS A 68 11.06 -6.62 7.96
C HIS A 68 12.32 -6.95 8.78
N GLU A 69 12.17 -7.57 9.97
CA GLU A 69 13.28 -8.01 10.78
C GLU A 69 14.10 -9.10 10.09
N PHE A 70 13.42 -10.07 9.47
CA PHE A 70 14.10 -11.14 8.73
C PHE A 70 14.90 -10.57 7.56
N ALA A 71 14.31 -9.72 6.71
CA ALA A 71 15.01 -9.06 5.61
C ALA A 71 16.20 -8.22 6.10
N ALA A 72 16.03 -7.47 7.21
CA ALA A 72 17.12 -6.71 7.82
C ALA A 72 18.26 -7.61 8.32
N THR A 73 17.95 -8.78 8.90
CA THR A 73 18.96 -9.74 9.34
C THR A 73 19.68 -10.42 8.17
N LEU A 74 18.98 -10.68 7.05
CA LEU A 74 19.61 -11.14 5.80
C LEU A 74 20.62 -10.09 5.29
N HIS A 75 20.19 -8.83 5.24
CA HIS A 75 21.05 -7.71 4.85
C HIS A 75 22.29 -7.59 5.74
N ALA A 76 22.09 -7.57 7.06
CA ALA A 76 23.19 -7.47 8.03
C ALA A 76 24.20 -8.63 7.92
N LYS A 77 23.73 -9.84 7.60
CA LYS A 77 24.56 -11.04 7.41
C LYS A 77 25.07 -11.19 5.97
N ARG A 78 24.87 -10.20 5.11
CA ARG A 78 25.27 -10.19 3.70
C ARG A 78 24.80 -11.44 2.94
N ARG A 79 23.60 -11.95 3.24
CA ARG A 79 22.99 -13.04 2.49
C ARG A 79 22.30 -12.48 1.25
N PRO A 80 22.43 -13.15 0.09
CA PRO A 80 21.70 -12.76 -1.12
C PRO A 80 20.19 -12.84 -0.91
N TYR A 81 19.47 -11.76 -1.21
CA TYR A 81 18.01 -11.74 -1.11
C TYR A 81 17.41 -10.69 -2.04
N GLY A 82 16.17 -10.95 -2.48
CA GLY A 82 15.26 -9.95 -3.02
C GLY A 82 14.05 -9.86 -2.12
N CYS A 83 13.45 -8.67 -1.98
CA CYS A 83 12.26 -8.53 -1.15
C CYS A 83 11.22 -7.64 -1.83
N PHE A 84 9.93 -7.97 -1.54
CA PHE A 84 8.79 -7.17 -1.91
C PHE A 84 7.73 -7.24 -0.80
N PHE A 85 7.19 -6.07 -0.44
CA PHE A 85 6.19 -5.92 0.61
C PHE A 85 4.91 -5.36 -0.01
N PHE A 86 3.89 -6.19 -0.15
CA PHE A 86 2.57 -5.76 -0.60
C PHE A 86 1.98 -4.73 0.35
N ARG A 87 1.18 -3.83 -0.20
CA ARG A 87 0.42 -2.84 0.54
C ARG A 87 -0.95 -2.69 -0.08
N HIS A 88 -1.94 -2.72 0.76
CA HIS A 88 -3.35 -2.70 0.36
C HIS A 88 -3.73 -1.45 -0.46
N ASP A 89 -3.04 -0.34 -0.24
CA ASP A 89 -3.32 0.97 -0.84
C ASP A 89 -2.46 1.27 -2.09
N ASP A 90 -1.77 0.27 -2.65
CA ASP A 90 -0.84 0.48 -3.76
C ASP A 90 -1.01 -0.57 -4.87
N GLY A 91 -2.14 -0.49 -5.57
CA GLY A 91 -2.47 -1.40 -6.66
C GLY A 91 -1.47 -1.36 -7.82
N ALA A 92 -0.97 -0.18 -8.19
CA ALA A 92 0.00 -0.02 -9.27
C ALA A 92 1.33 -0.74 -8.97
N MET A 93 1.80 -0.69 -7.71
CA MET A 93 2.97 -1.45 -7.30
C MET A 93 2.72 -2.96 -7.31
N SER A 94 1.50 -3.39 -6.94
CA SER A 94 1.14 -4.81 -6.94
C SER A 94 1.20 -5.41 -8.35
N LEU A 95 0.79 -4.69 -9.37
CA LEU A 95 0.94 -5.08 -10.79
C LEU A 95 2.42 -5.23 -11.21
N SER A 96 3.30 -4.48 -10.57
CA SER A 96 4.75 -4.50 -10.84
C SER A 96 5.53 -5.39 -9.87
N ALA A 97 4.87 -6.18 -9.00
CA ALA A 97 5.51 -6.92 -7.91
C ALA A 97 6.67 -7.81 -8.36
N VAL A 98 6.52 -8.53 -9.47
CA VAL A 98 7.57 -9.41 -10.02
C VAL A 98 8.78 -8.59 -10.48
N ARG A 99 8.56 -7.49 -11.19
CA ARG A 99 9.65 -6.61 -11.65
C ARG A 99 10.37 -5.95 -10.47
N LEU A 100 9.63 -5.52 -9.45
CA LEU A 100 10.20 -4.91 -8.25
C LEU A 100 11.02 -5.91 -7.43
N LEU A 101 10.57 -7.17 -7.34
CA LEU A 101 11.34 -8.25 -6.74
C LEU A 101 12.64 -8.51 -7.51
N ALA A 102 12.60 -8.54 -8.85
CA ALA A 102 13.77 -8.67 -9.70
C ALA A 102 14.74 -7.49 -9.53
N TYR A 103 14.25 -6.25 -9.46
CA TYR A 103 15.08 -5.09 -9.12
C TYR A 103 15.78 -5.26 -7.77
N GLY A 104 15.07 -5.77 -6.75
CA GLY A 104 15.68 -6.10 -5.46
C GLY A 104 16.82 -7.11 -5.59
N LEU A 105 16.67 -8.13 -6.42
CA LEU A 105 17.72 -9.12 -6.72
C LEU A 105 18.91 -8.53 -7.47
N SER A 106 18.74 -7.47 -8.26
CA SER A 106 19.84 -6.84 -9.00
C SER A 106 20.92 -6.19 -8.11
N PHE A 107 20.68 -6.09 -6.78
CA PHE A 107 21.70 -5.68 -5.82
C PHE A 107 22.59 -6.83 -5.34
N VAL A 108 22.25 -8.06 -5.69
CA VAL A 108 23.10 -9.23 -5.41
C VAL A 108 24.25 -9.26 -6.40
N SER A 109 25.49 -9.25 -5.89
CA SER A 109 26.67 -9.31 -6.72
C SER A 109 26.70 -10.61 -7.55
N GLY A 110 26.96 -10.48 -8.85
CA GLY A 110 26.97 -11.59 -9.80
C GLY A 110 25.60 -12.02 -10.33
N LEU A 111 24.48 -11.54 -9.75
CA LEU A 111 23.13 -11.79 -10.28
C LEU A 111 22.62 -10.59 -11.12
N ARG A 112 23.21 -9.43 -10.91
CA ARG A 112 22.81 -8.17 -11.54
C ARG A 112 22.77 -8.26 -13.06
N GLU A 113 23.84 -8.79 -13.66
CA GLU A 113 24.03 -8.84 -15.10
C GLU A 113 22.92 -9.69 -15.76
N PHE A 114 22.58 -10.82 -15.19
CA PHE A 114 21.51 -11.70 -15.67
C PHE A 114 20.12 -11.02 -15.57
N ILE A 115 19.87 -10.26 -14.48
CA ILE A 115 18.60 -9.53 -14.32
C ILE A 115 18.49 -8.38 -15.34
N ILE A 116 19.57 -7.63 -15.56
CA ILE A 116 19.59 -6.53 -16.53
C ILE A 116 19.35 -7.05 -17.93
N GLU A 117 20.06 -8.10 -18.32
CA GLU A 117 19.91 -8.73 -19.64
C GLU A 117 18.47 -9.20 -19.89
N ALA A 118 17.85 -9.87 -18.91
CA ALA A 118 16.47 -10.31 -19.00
C ALA A 118 15.49 -9.12 -19.16
N MET A 119 15.73 -8.00 -18.47
CA MET A 119 14.88 -6.81 -18.56
C MET A 119 15.08 -6.05 -19.89
N GLU A 120 16.29 -5.99 -20.41
CA GLU A 120 16.59 -5.37 -21.71
C GLU A 120 15.93 -6.15 -22.85
N GLN A 121 16.00 -7.49 -22.83
CA GLN A 121 15.34 -8.35 -23.81
C GLN A 121 13.82 -8.15 -23.85
N SER A 122 13.19 -7.87 -22.69
CA SER A 122 11.75 -7.63 -22.62
C SER A 122 11.31 -6.27 -23.16
N ASN A 123 12.18 -5.25 -23.09
CA ASN A 123 11.88 -3.90 -23.60
C ASN A 123 11.93 -3.85 -25.15
N ASP A 124 12.70 -4.74 -25.77
CA ASP A 124 12.77 -4.85 -27.24
C ASP A 124 11.58 -5.57 -27.84
N SER A 125 10.91 -6.43 -27.09
CA SER A 125 9.68 -7.11 -27.49
C SER A 125 8.47 -6.30 -27.03
N ARG A 126 7.79 -5.55 -27.86
CA ARG A 126 6.54 -4.78 -27.59
C ARG A 126 5.38 -5.66 -27.10
N VAL A 127 5.64 -6.73 -26.35
CA VAL A 127 4.68 -7.71 -25.85
C VAL A 127 4.38 -7.42 -24.39
N ASN A 128 3.12 -7.27 -24.06
CA ASN A 128 2.66 -7.22 -22.66
C ASN A 128 2.75 -8.62 -22.06
N LEU A 129 3.81 -8.88 -21.28
CA LEU A 129 4.04 -10.15 -20.61
C LEU A 129 3.04 -10.33 -19.45
N THR A 130 2.44 -11.51 -19.35
CA THR A 130 1.68 -11.93 -18.17
C THR A 130 2.57 -11.97 -16.93
N MET A 131 1.99 -12.03 -15.75
CA MET A 131 2.77 -12.08 -14.51
C MET A 131 3.57 -13.38 -14.38
N GLU A 132 3.05 -14.48 -14.91
CA GLU A 132 3.73 -15.77 -15.02
C GLU A 132 4.97 -15.69 -15.92
N GLU A 133 4.83 -15.10 -17.10
CA GLU A 133 5.94 -14.88 -18.03
C GLU A 133 7.00 -13.95 -17.44
N GLN A 134 6.58 -12.88 -16.75
CA GLN A 134 7.49 -11.99 -16.04
C GLN A 134 8.26 -12.75 -14.95
N PHE A 135 7.60 -13.61 -14.17
CA PHE A 135 8.26 -14.40 -13.13
C PHE A 135 9.27 -15.39 -13.73
N ALA A 136 8.91 -16.06 -14.81
CA ALA A 136 9.80 -16.97 -15.52
C ALA A 136 11.03 -16.23 -16.08
N LEU A 137 10.83 -15.08 -16.73
CA LEU A 137 11.89 -14.33 -17.41
C LEU A 137 12.78 -13.54 -16.43
N PHE A 138 12.19 -12.86 -15.43
CA PHE A 138 12.95 -11.93 -14.57
C PHE A 138 13.43 -12.56 -13.25
N ILE A 139 12.87 -13.71 -12.85
CA ILE A 139 13.21 -14.36 -11.59
C ILE A 139 13.84 -15.75 -11.84
N VAL A 140 13.11 -16.64 -12.54
CA VAL A 140 13.56 -18.04 -12.69
C VAL A 140 14.80 -18.13 -13.57
N ALA A 141 14.80 -17.55 -14.76
CA ALA A 141 15.91 -17.64 -15.69
C ALA A 141 17.21 -17.06 -15.10
N PRO A 142 17.24 -15.81 -14.58
CA PRO A 142 18.44 -15.25 -13.97
C PRO A 142 18.95 -16.05 -12.76
N LEU A 143 18.06 -16.58 -11.91
CA LEU A 143 18.46 -17.37 -10.75
C LEU A 143 19.04 -18.74 -11.15
N ARG A 144 18.59 -19.33 -12.24
CA ARG A 144 19.18 -20.56 -12.81
C ARG A 144 20.58 -20.32 -13.34
N GLU A 145 20.79 -19.26 -14.11
CA GLU A 145 22.12 -18.88 -14.60
C GLU A 145 23.06 -18.58 -13.42
N PHE A 146 22.58 -17.81 -12.44
CA PHE A 146 23.38 -17.53 -11.25
C PHE A 146 23.75 -18.80 -10.47
N ALA A 147 22.82 -19.74 -10.30
CA ALA A 147 23.09 -21.00 -9.59
C ALA A 147 24.11 -21.89 -10.33
N SER A 148 24.20 -21.79 -11.67
CA SER A 148 25.23 -22.51 -12.45
C SER A 148 26.62 -21.98 -12.16
N VAL A 149 26.74 -20.67 -11.91
CA VAL A 149 28.04 -20.01 -11.62
C VAL A 149 28.37 -20.03 -10.13
N CYS A 150 27.36 -19.96 -9.28
CA CYS A 150 27.48 -19.88 -7.80
C CYS A 150 26.67 -20.95 -7.09
N PRO A 151 26.93 -22.27 -7.28
CA PRO A 151 26.07 -23.36 -6.81
C PRO A 151 25.98 -23.50 -5.28
N ALA A 152 26.89 -22.90 -4.52
CA ALA A 152 26.88 -22.94 -3.06
C ALA A 152 26.13 -21.75 -2.42
N MET A 153 25.67 -20.79 -3.20
CA MET A 153 25.06 -19.55 -2.69
C MET A 153 23.55 -19.67 -2.60
N THR A 154 23.02 -19.62 -1.38
CA THR A 154 21.57 -19.61 -1.16
C THR A 154 21.02 -18.20 -1.35
N VAL A 155 20.01 -18.04 -2.22
CA VAL A 155 19.28 -16.79 -2.47
C VAL A 155 17.90 -16.89 -1.80
N ILE A 156 17.47 -15.83 -1.12
CA ILE A 156 16.19 -15.80 -0.42
C ILE A 156 15.28 -14.76 -1.08
N LEU A 157 14.06 -15.17 -1.48
CA LEU A 157 13.00 -14.27 -1.89
C LEU A 157 12.10 -14.00 -0.67
N VAL A 158 11.92 -12.74 -0.30
CA VAL A 158 11.07 -12.31 0.84
C VAL A 158 9.86 -11.57 0.29
N ILE A 159 8.68 -12.16 0.44
CA ILE A 159 7.42 -11.63 -0.08
C ILE A 159 6.45 -11.47 1.09
N ASP A 160 6.19 -10.23 1.50
CA ASP A 160 5.33 -9.93 2.64
C ASP A 160 3.94 -9.48 2.21
N GLY A 161 2.91 -9.91 2.94
CA GLY A 161 1.56 -9.38 2.83
C GLY A 161 0.81 -9.80 1.56
N VAL A 162 0.94 -11.04 1.09
CA VAL A 162 0.25 -11.51 -0.13
C VAL A 162 -1.27 -11.32 -0.06
N ASP A 163 -1.86 -11.32 1.13
CA ASP A 163 -3.28 -11.01 1.34
C ASP A 163 -3.62 -9.53 1.12
N GLU A 164 -2.63 -8.63 1.16
CA GLU A 164 -2.78 -7.21 0.86
C GLU A 164 -2.70 -6.89 -0.65
N CYS A 165 -2.30 -7.88 -1.46
CA CYS A 165 -2.40 -7.77 -2.92
C CYS A 165 -3.87 -7.59 -3.33
N PRO A 166 -4.21 -6.62 -4.21
CA PRO A 166 -5.57 -6.41 -4.69
C PRO A 166 -6.22 -7.70 -5.21
N ALA A 167 -7.53 -7.81 -5.03
CA ALA A 167 -8.27 -9.05 -5.33
C ALA A 167 -8.27 -9.42 -6.82
N ASP A 168 -8.18 -8.43 -7.69
CA ASP A 168 -8.06 -8.55 -9.15
C ASP A 168 -6.64 -8.97 -9.60
N VAL A 169 -5.61 -8.57 -8.88
CA VAL A 169 -4.18 -8.85 -9.19
C VAL A 169 -3.70 -10.15 -8.55
N ARG A 170 -4.16 -10.45 -7.32
CA ARG A 170 -3.67 -11.57 -6.52
C ARG A 170 -3.75 -12.94 -7.21
N PRO A 171 -4.82 -13.30 -7.95
CA PRO A 171 -4.86 -14.58 -8.65
C PRO A 171 -3.69 -14.75 -9.63
N SER A 172 -3.36 -13.73 -10.42
CA SER A 172 -2.24 -13.76 -11.37
C SER A 172 -0.90 -13.88 -10.65
N PHE A 173 -0.73 -13.18 -9.51
CA PHE A 173 0.49 -13.30 -8.71
C PHE A 173 0.65 -14.72 -8.10
N LEU A 174 -0.43 -15.30 -7.58
CA LEU A 174 -0.41 -16.66 -7.05
C LEU A 174 -0.16 -17.70 -8.14
N ALA A 175 -0.71 -17.50 -9.36
CA ALA A 175 -0.43 -18.34 -10.52
C ALA A 175 1.05 -18.25 -10.93
N ALA A 176 1.63 -17.04 -10.92
CA ALA A 176 3.05 -16.85 -11.21
C ALA A 176 3.95 -17.57 -10.20
N LEU A 177 3.59 -17.57 -8.90
CA LEU A 177 4.28 -18.36 -7.90
C LEU A 177 4.11 -19.86 -8.15
N ALA A 178 2.88 -20.29 -8.43
CA ALA A 178 2.56 -21.71 -8.64
C ALA A 178 3.33 -22.31 -9.82
N SER A 179 3.47 -21.57 -10.92
CA SER A 179 4.21 -22.01 -12.10
C SER A 179 5.72 -21.86 -11.95
N GLY A 180 6.19 -20.80 -11.28
CA GLY A 180 7.59 -20.44 -11.25
C GLY A 180 8.41 -21.06 -10.13
N VAL A 181 7.84 -21.21 -8.91
CA VAL A 181 8.57 -21.76 -7.75
C VAL A 181 9.13 -23.17 -8.00
N PRO A 182 8.41 -24.12 -8.64
CA PRO A 182 8.97 -25.43 -8.96
C PRO A 182 10.14 -25.41 -9.92
N LEU A 183 10.28 -24.32 -10.66
CA LEU A 183 11.37 -24.14 -11.64
C LEU A 183 12.62 -23.49 -11.04
N LEU A 184 12.56 -23.00 -9.80
CA LEU A 184 13.70 -22.39 -9.12
C LEU A 184 14.77 -23.43 -8.78
N PRO A 185 16.05 -23.04 -8.79
CA PRO A 185 17.14 -23.89 -8.29
C PRO A 185 16.93 -24.27 -6.82
N SER A 186 17.41 -25.43 -6.39
CA SER A 186 17.35 -25.89 -4.98
C SER A 186 18.06 -24.95 -4.00
N THR A 187 18.94 -24.10 -4.48
CA THR A 187 19.62 -23.03 -3.71
C THR A 187 18.75 -21.80 -3.48
N VAL A 188 17.56 -21.72 -4.07
CA VAL A 188 16.64 -20.60 -3.88
C VAL A 188 15.55 -20.99 -2.87
N LYS A 189 15.32 -20.12 -1.90
CA LYS A 189 14.29 -20.26 -0.89
C LYS A 189 13.31 -19.10 -0.97
N VAL A 190 12.01 -19.41 -0.83
CA VAL A 190 10.93 -18.43 -0.92
C VAL A 190 10.22 -18.31 0.42
N PHE A 191 10.30 -17.14 1.03
CA PHE A 191 9.54 -16.79 2.23
C PHE A 191 8.32 -15.96 1.83
N LEU A 192 7.14 -16.39 2.30
CA LEU A 192 5.86 -15.69 2.12
C LEU A 192 5.24 -15.37 3.46
N SER A 193 4.62 -14.20 3.58
CA SER A 193 3.72 -13.91 4.69
C SER A 193 2.33 -13.53 4.21
N SER A 194 1.29 -13.97 4.92
CA SER A 194 -0.10 -13.57 4.67
C SER A 194 -1.02 -13.88 5.85
N ARG A 195 -2.26 -13.38 5.81
CA ARG A 195 -3.37 -13.97 6.57
C ARG A 195 -3.67 -15.39 6.03
N PRO A 196 -4.24 -16.30 6.84
CA PRO A 196 -4.58 -17.66 6.42
C PRO A 196 -5.83 -17.70 5.51
N ARG A 197 -5.74 -17.04 4.34
CA ARG A 197 -6.80 -16.99 3.34
C ARG A 197 -6.90 -18.30 2.57
N VAL A 198 -8.11 -18.66 2.15
CA VAL A 198 -8.40 -19.91 1.42
C VAL A 198 -7.70 -19.91 0.05
N ASP A 199 -7.74 -18.79 -0.68
CA ASP A 199 -7.09 -18.63 -1.99
C ASP A 199 -5.57 -18.83 -1.90
N VAL A 200 -4.92 -18.19 -0.91
CA VAL A 200 -3.47 -18.34 -0.68
C VAL A 200 -3.13 -19.77 -0.27
N ARG A 201 -3.86 -20.34 0.69
CA ARG A 201 -3.63 -21.73 1.16
C ARG A 201 -3.69 -22.73 0.00
N LYS A 202 -4.76 -22.70 -0.80
CA LYS A 202 -4.93 -23.60 -1.95
C LYS A 202 -3.77 -23.49 -2.95
N SER A 203 -3.31 -22.27 -3.23
CA SER A 203 -2.20 -22.05 -4.16
C SER A 203 -0.85 -22.55 -3.62
N LEU A 204 -0.68 -22.61 -2.30
CA LEU A 204 0.55 -23.06 -1.65
C LEU A 204 0.57 -24.56 -1.30
N GLU A 205 -0.58 -25.24 -1.23
CA GLU A 205 -0.67 -26.67 -0.83
C GLU A 205 0.21 -27.59 -1.66
N THR A 206 0.34 -27.32 -2.96
CA THR A 206 1.17 -28.12 -3.89
C THR A 206 2.66 -28.12 -3.54
N PHE A 207 3.12 -27.10 -2.82
CA PHE A 207 4.54 -26.94 -2.45
C PHE A 207 4.90 -27.58 -1.11
N GLN A 208 3.90 -28.05 -0.34
CA GLN A 208 4.10 -28.50 1.04
C GLN A 208 4.97 -27.53 1.84
N PRO A 209 4.53 -26.26 1.99
CA PRO A 209 5.35 -25.22 2.60
C PRO A 209 5.67 -25.55 4.06
N LEU A 210 6.83 -25.09 4.55
CA LEU A 210 7.02 -25.00 5.99
C LEU A 210 6.07 -23.92 6.55
N GLU A 211 4.99 -24.32 7.18
CA GLU A 211 4.06 -23.39 7.82
C GLU A 211 4.59 -22.94 9.19
N ILE A 212 4.62 -21.61 9.38
CA ILE A 212 4.94 -20.98 10.66
C ILE A 212 3.74 -20.11 11.07
N PRO A 213 2.80 -20.64 11.85
CA PRO A 213 1.68 -19.85 12.35
C PRO A 213 2.15 -18.84 13.40
N VAL A 214 1.76 -17.57 13.23
CA VAL A 214 1.93 -16.54 14.26
C VAL A 214 0.68 -16.59 15.14
N ILE A 215 0.83 -17.25 16.27
CA ILE A 215 -0.26 -17.45 17.23
C ILE A 215 -0.41 -16.19 18.07
N VAL A 216 -1.65 -15.77 18.28
CA VAL A 216 -2.06 -14.69 19.19
C VAL A 216 -2.99 -15.28 20.25
N GLY A 217 -2.95 -14.73 21.44
CA GLY A 217 -3.70 -15.19 22.57
C GLY A 217 -2.98 -14.89 23.89
N VAL A 218 -3.67 -14.98 24.99
CA VAL A 218 -3.09 -14.79 26.32
C VAL A 218 -2.09 -15.91 26.58
N GLY A 219 -0.83 -15.54 26.87
CA GLY A 219 0.24 -16.50 27.14
C GLY A 219 0.98 -17.06 25.93
N GLU A 220 0.57 -16.73 24.69
CA GLU A 220 1.17 -17.28 23.48
C GLU A 220 2.27 -16.40 22.84
N ASP A 221 2.40 -15.16 23.28
CA ASP A 221 3.32 -14.17 22.70
C ASP A 221 4.67 -14.06 23.45
N ASP A 222 4.96 -14.96 24.41
CA ASP A 222 6.18 -14.97 25.22
C ASP A 222 6.42 -13.65 26.00
N GLY A 223 5.36 -12.90 26.29
CA GLY A 223 5.43 -11.57 26.92
C GLY A 223 5.98 -10.47 26.02
N ASP A 224 6.04 -10.71 24.73
CA ASP A 224 6.58 -9.76 23.74
C ASP A 224 5.77 -8.46 23.66
N VAL A 225 4.43 -8.55 23.72
CA VAL A 225 3.55 -7.37 23.73
C VAL A 225 3.73 -6.56 25.00
N GLU A 226 3.87 -7.20 26.18
CA GLU A 226 4.16 -6.49 27.43
C GLU A 226 5.50 -5.77 27.36
N ARG A 227 6.55 -6.45 26.84
CA ARG A 227 7.88 -5.85 26.64
C ARG A 227 7.82 -4.65 25.71
N PHE A 228 7.08 -4.75 24.62
CA PHE A 228 6.87 -3.66 23.68
C PHE A 228 6.14 -2.48 24.35
N LEU A 229 5.02 -2.74 25.01
CA LEU A 229 4.25 -1.72 25.72
C LEU A 229 5.07 -1.01 26.78
N LYS A 230 5.78 -1.78 27.62
CA LYS A 230 6.67 -1.19 28.63
C LYS A 230 7.68 -0.22 28.02
N HIS A 231 8.37 -0.65 26.97
CA HIS A 231 9.34 0.19 26.25
C HIS A 231 8.70 1.48 25.72
N GLU A 232 7.55 1.37 25.05
CA GLU A 232 6.87 2.51 24.47
C GLU A 232 6.31 3.47 25.55
N LEU A 233 5.72 2.95 26.61
CA LEU A 233 5.21 3.77 27.72
C LEU A 233 6.33 4.52 28.45
N GLU A 234 7.49 3.89 28.67
CA GLU A 234 8.67 4.56 29.23
C GLU A 234 9.14 5.70 28.31
N ARG A 235 9.23 5.45 27.02
CA ARG A 235 9.59 6.45 26.00
C ARG A 235 8.61 7.63 25.98
N ILE A 236 7.31 7.33 26.00
CA ILE A 236 6.23 8.34 25.97
C ILE A 236 6.21 9.15 27.27
N SER A 237 6.32 8.50 28.43
CA SER A 237 6.37 9.16 29.74
C SER A 237 7.53 10.16 29.80
N LYS A 238 8.70 9.76 29.32
CA LYS A 238 9.89 10.62 29.24
C LYS A 238 9.68 11.79 28.28
N ALA A 239 9.18 11.54 27.09
CA ALA A 239 8.92 12.58 26.09
C ALA A 239 7.88 13.62 26.57
N ALA A 240 6.90 13.20 27.37
CA ALA A 240 5.89 14.07 27.97
C ALA A 240 6.35 14.74 29.28
N GLY A 241 7.56 14.47 29.78
CA GLY A 241 8.03 15.00 31.07
C GLY A 241 7.27 14.49 32.27
N GLN A 242 6.65 13.29 32.19
CA GLN A 242 5.75 12.71 33.19
C GLN A 242 6.43 11.64 34.07
N GLU A 243 7.74 11.50 34.05
CA GLU A 243 8.48 10.43 34.75
C GLU A 243 8.20 10.39 36.27
N LYS A 244 7.96 11.56 36.89
CA LYS A 244 7.57 11.64 38.31
C LYS A 244 6.12 11.22 38.56
N ALA A 245 5.20 11.63 37.68
CA ALA A 245 3.78 11.31 37.78
C ALA A 245 3.46 9.89 37.30
N TRP A 246 4.30 9.33 36.44
CA TRP A 246 4.18 7.98 35.89
C TRP A 246 5.51 7.21 35.99
N PRO A 247 5.89 6.78 37.20
CA PRO A 247 7.18 6.14 37.45
C PRO A 247 7.25 4.71 36.91
N ALA A 248 8.44 4.19 36.68
CA ALA A 248 8.69 2.89 36.06
C ALA A 248 7.93 1.70 36.73
N PRO A 249 7.75 1.61 38.04
CA PRO A 249 6.96 0.54 38.66
C PRO A 249 5.47 0.61 38.29
N GLN A 250 4.92 1.83 38.09
CA GLN A 250 3.54 2.02 37.63
C GLN A 250 3.42 1.69 36.13
N ILE A 251 4.37 2.14 35.31
CA ILE A 251 4.44 1.80 33.87
C ILE A 251 4.47 0.28 33.68
N LYS A 252 5.23 -0.44 34.50
CA LYS A 252 5.27 -1.92 34.44
C LYS A 252 3.89 -2.53 34.71
N ARG A 253 3.16 -2.05 35.73
CA ARG A 253 1.80 -2.55 36.04
C ARG A 253 0.83 -2.24 34.91
N ASP A 254 0.84 -0.98 34.43
CA ASP A 254 -0.04 -0.54 33.35
C ASP A 254 0.26 -1.34 32.06
N ALA A 255 1.55 -1.58 31.72
CA ALA A 255 1.96 -2.39 30.58
C ALA A 255 1.45 -3.83 30.65
N SER A 256 1.52 -4.46 31.83
CA SER A 256 1.03 -5.83 32.01
C SER A 256 -0.50 -5.92 31.84
N SER A 257 -1.24 -4.97 32.42
CA SER A 257 -2.70 -4.90 32.28
C SER A 257 -3.11 -4.64 30.81
N LEU A 258 -2.40 -3.74 30.13
CA LEU A 258 -2.63 -3.44 28.72
C LEU A 258 -2.27 -4.61 27.80
N ALA A 259 -1.21 -5.35 28.11
CA ALA A 259 -0.83 -6.55 27.36
C ALA A 259 -1.91 -7.65 27.42
N SER A 260 -2.57 -7.80 28.58
CA SER A 260 -3.71 -8.69 28.73
C SER A 260 -4.87 -8.27 27.82
N LYS A 261 -5.17 -6.97 27.73
CA LYS A 261 -6.20 -6.44 26.81
C LYS A 261 -5.82 -6.62 25.34
N ALA A 262 -4.54 -6.46 25.02
CA ALA A 262 -4.05 -6.65 23.66
C ALA A 262 -4.19 -8.11 23.16
N GLY A 263 -4.25 -9.10 24.07
CA GLY A 263 -4.43 -10.51 23.73
C GLY A 263 -3.39 -11.05 22.75
N GLY A 264 -2.14 -10.55 22.80
CA GLY A 264 -1.07 -10.92 21.88
C GLY A 264 -1.04 -10.15 20.54
N LEU A 265 -1.99 -9.23 20.29
CA LEU A 265 -2.01 -8.41 19.08
C LEU A 265 -1.06 -7.20 19.18
N PHE A 266 0.03 -7.22 18.44
CA PHE A 266 0.96 -6.08 18.36
C PHE A 266 0.31 -4.82 17.78
N GLN A 267 -0.66 -4.97 16.87
CA GLN A 267 -1.37 -3.83 16.30
C GLN A 267 -2.14 -3.05 17.38
N TRP A 268 -2.72 -3.75 18.36
CA TRP A 268 -3.37 -3.13 19.50
C TRP A 268 -2.39 -2.25 20.30
N ALA A 269 -1.24 -2.82 20.63
CA ALA A 269 -0.18 -2.12 21.38
C ALA A 269 0.39 -0.92 20.59
N ARG A 270 0.55 -1.08 19.27
CA ARG A 270 1.03 -0.01 18.39
C ARG A 270 0.03 1.12 18.26
N LEU A 271 -1.27 0.80 18.10
CA LEU A 271 -2.34 1.78 18.04
C LEU A 271 -2.38 2.61 19.33
N LEU A 272 -2.35 1.94 20.49
CA LEU A 272 -2.30 2.62 21.80
C LEU A 272 -1.07 3.54 21.88
N SER A 273 0.12 3.04 21.54
CA SER A 273 1.34 3.84 21.58
C SER A 273 1.22 5.09 20.68
N SER A 274 0.67 4.94 19.47
CA SER A 274 0.45 6.06 18.55
C SER A 274 -0.56 7.07 19.10
N LEU A 275 -1.62 6.61 19.76
CA LEU A 275 -2.64 7.46 20.39
C LEU A 275 -2.07 8.29 21.55
N LEU A 276 -1.08 7.75 22.27
CA LEU A 276 -0.43 8.40 23.41
C LEU A 276 0.65 9.42 23.02
N VAL A 277 1.23 9.30 21.82
CA VAL A 277 2.26 10.23 21.34
C VAL A 277 1.71 11.66 21.29
N ASN A 278 2.51 12.64 21.72
CA ASN A 278 2.17 14.06 21.79
C ASN A 278 1.05 14.43 22.78
N ARG A 279 0.61 13.50 23.63
CA ARG A 279 -0.34 13.83 24.72
C ARG A 279 0.40 14.43 25.93
N VAL A 280 -0.17 15.50 26.48
CA VAL A 280 0.37 16.15 27.70
C VAL A 280 0.24 15.23 28.92
N ARG A 281 -0.85 14.47 29.00
CA ARG A 281 -1.15 13.53 30.08
C ARG A 281 -1.46 12.14 29.50
N PRO A 282 -0.44 11.42 29.00
CA PRO A 282 -0.67 10.13 28.34
C PRO A 282 -1.28 9.08 29.29
N ARG A 283 -0.99 9.15 30.58
CA ARG A 283 -1.53 8.20 31.57
C ARG A 283 -3.04 8.31 31.75
N ASP A 284 -3.63 9.49 31.62
CA ASP A 284 -5.09 9.65 31.73
C ASP A 284 -5.81 8.88 30.60
N VAL A 285 -5.21 8.89 29.39
CA VAL A 285 -5.69 8.09 28.28
C VAL A 285 -5.52 6.59 28.55
N VAL A 286 -4.38 6.17 29.14
CA VAL A 286 -4.16 4.77 29.54
C VAL A 286 -5.24 4.30 30.52
N LEU A 287 -5.58 5.10 31.53
CA LEU A 287 -6.61 4.77 32.51
C LEU A 287 -7.98 4.61 31.81
N ARG A 288 -8.33 5.52 30.90
CA ARG A 288 -9.55 5.41 30.09
C ARG A 288 -9.60 4.13 29.26
N ILE A 289 -8.48 3.74 28.64
CA ILE A 289 -8.39 2.47 27.88
C ILE A 289 -8.47 1.24 28.81
N LEU A 290 -7.94 1.33 30.04
CA LEU A 290 -8.04 0.24 31.00
C LEU A 290 -9.47 0.02 31.51
N ASP A 291 -10.33 1.04 31.47
CA ASP A 291 -11.75 0.96 31.86
C ASP A 291 -12.64 0.31 30.77
N ILE A 292 -12.18 0.19 29.53
CA ILE A 292 -12.92 -0.49 28.46
C ILE A 292 -13.11 -1.97 28.84
N GLU A 293 -14.30 -2.53 28.62
CA GLU A 293 -14.54 -3.96 28.80
C GLU A 293 -13.62 -4.80 27.92
N THR A 294 -13.12 -5.90 28.47
CA THR A 294 -12.20 -6.79 27.76
C THR A 294 -12.94 -8.02 27.26
N SER A 295 -12.89 -8.27 25.95
CA SER A 295 -13.35 -9.51 25.34
C SER A 295 -12.28 -10.59 25.38
N SER A 296 -12.69 -11.86 25.34
CA SER A 296 -11.77 -13.00 25.12
C SER A 296 -11.19 -13.03 23.70
N THR A 297 -11.79 -12.30 22.76
CA THR A 297 -11.39 -12.23 21.35
C THR A 297 -10.51 -11.01 21.13
N PRO A 298 -9.20 -11.19 20.82
CA PRO A 298 -8.26 -10.07 20.66
C PRO A 298 -8.67 -9.06 19.58
N GLU A 299 -9.31 -9.53 18.51
CA GLU A 299 -9.80 -8.68 17.42
C GLU A 299 -10.90 -7.73 17.89
N VAL A 300 -11.81 -8.19 18.74
CA VAL A 300 -12.87 -7.35 19.35
C VAL A 300 -12.26 -6.26 20.25
N ASN A 301 -11.21 -6.60 21.00
CA ASN A 301 -10.49 -5.62 21.81
C ASN A 301 -9.77 -4.57 20.93
N LEU A 302 -9.28 -4.96 19.75
CA LEU A 302 -8.68 -4.02 18.80
C LEU A 302 -9.74 -3.09 18.20
N GLU A 303 -10.92 -3.58 17.87
CA GLU A 303 -12.04 -2.80 17.36
C GLU A 303 -12.56 -1.79 18.41
N ALA A 304 -12.69 -2.21 19.65
CA ALA A 304 -13.03 -1.33 20.76
C ALA A 304 -11.99 -0.21 20.94
N LEU A 305 -10.69 -0.54 20.79
CA LEU A 305 -9.64 0.46 20.83
C LEU A 305 -9.69 1.42 19.63
N TYR A 306 -10.08 0.95 18.42
CA TYR A 306 -10.29 1.84 17.28
C TYR A 306 -11.41 2.82 17.52
N ALA A 307 -12.57 2.35 18.04
CA ALA A 307 -13.69 3.23 18.39
C ALA A 307 -13.24 4.32 19.37
N GLU A 308 -12.60 3.90 20.46
CA GLU A 308 -12.11 4.81 21.50
C GLU A 308 -11.05 5.79 20.98
N ALA A 309 -10.16 5.33 20.08
CA ALA A 309 -9.13 6.18 19.47
C ALA A 309 -9.75 7.29 18.60
N LEU A 310 -10.84 6.98 17.88
CA LEU A 310 -11.58 7.96 17.08
C LEU A 310 -12.29 8.99 17.99
N GLU A 311 -12.94 8.56 19.08
CA GLU A 311 -13.56 9.45 20.07
C GLU A 311 -12.53 10.38 20.75
N ILE A 312 -11.34 9.87 21.06
CA ILE A 312 -10.24 10.67 21.62
C ILE A 312 -9.64 11.64 20.60
N ALA A 313 -9.58 11.23 19.33
CA ALA A 313 -9.01 12.05 18.26
C ALA A 313 -9.97 13.17 17.81
N LEU A 314 -11.26 12.89 17.82
CA LEU A 314 -12.33 13.75 17.30
C LEU A 314 -13.52 13.81 18.28
N PRO A 315 -13.33 14.37 19.49
CA PRO A 315 -14.33 14.31 20.57
C PRO A 315 -15.66 14.98 20.20
N ASP A 316 -15.64 15.98 19.33
CA ASP A 316 -16.81 16.77 18.95
C ASP A 316 -17.48 16.29 17.65
N ALA A 317 -16.99 15.19 17.04
CA ALA A 317 -17.49 14.76 15.73
C ALA A 317 -18.98 14.31 15.74
N ALA A 318 -19.50 13.90 16.88
CA ALA A 318 -20.91 13.53 17.04
C ALA A 318 -21.83 14.76 17.14
N ASP A 319 -21.34 15.84 17.74
CA ASP A 319 -22.13 17.06 18.05
C ASP A 319 -21.86 18.19 17.04
N ASP A 320 -20.70 18.21 16.39
CA ASP A 320 -20.34 19.18 15.36
C ASP A 320 -20.91 18.76 14.00
N GLY A 321 -21.93 19.49 13.53
CA GLY A 321 -22.54 19.26 12.21
C GLY A 321 -21.60 19.35 11.00
N GLN A 322 -20.37 19.85 11.16
CA GLN A 322 -19.37 19.97 10.09
C GLN A 322 -18.27 18.92 10.17
N LEU A 323 -17.80 18.57 11.35
CA LEU A 323 -16.66 17.68 11.56
C LEU A 323 -16.96 16.23 11.11
N GLY A 324 -18.14 15.71 11.41
CA GLY A 324 -18.56 14.37 10.96
C GLY A 324 -18.62 14.22 9.43
N PRO A 325 -19.26 15.14 8.69
CA PRO A 325 -19.20 15.16 7.23
C PRO A 325 -17.80 15.29 6.66
N LEU A 326 -16.95 16.18 7.23
CA LEU A 326 -15.57 16.36 6.81
C LEU A 326 -14.76 15.07 7.01
N TYR A 327 -14.90 14.42 8.17
CA TYR A 327 -14.29 13.12 8.46
C TYR A 327 -14.65 12.09 7.39
N ARG A 328 -15.95 11.91 7.08
CA ARG A 328 -16.39 10.96 6.05
C ARG A 328 -15.83 11.28 4.67
N GLN A 329 -15.77 12.55 4.31
CA GLN A 329 -15.21 12.98 3.02
C GLN A 329 -13.71 12.70 2.92
N VAL A 330 -12.94 13.09 3.92
CA VAL A 330 -11.48 12.96 3.92
C VAL A 330 -11.06 11.50 4.04
N VAL A 331 -11.58 10.78 5.05
CA VAL A 331 -11.23 9.37 5.27
C VAL A 331 -11.77 8.50 4.14
N GLY A 332 -13.00 8.77 3.67
CA GLY A 332 -13.56 8.09 2.50
C GLY A 332 -12.71 8.27 1.24
N THR A 333 -12.21 9.49 0.98
CA THR A 333 -11.28 9.76 -0.12
C THR A 333 -9.98 8.96 0.01
N VAL A 334 -9.38 8.91 1.21
CA VAL A 334 -8.15 8.14 1.46
C VAL A 334 -8.39 6.63 1.29
N LEU A 335 -9.54 6.11 1.73
CA LEU A 335 -9.90 4.70 1.62
C LEU A 335 -10.24 4.26 0.19
N ALA A 336 -10.90 5.13 -0.58
CA ALA A 336 -11.33 4.85 -1.95
C ALA A 336 -10.20 5.02 -2.96
N ALA A 337 -9.17 5.79 -2.62
CA ALA A 337 -8.07 6.09 -3.53
C ALA A 337 -7.36 4.82 -4.05
N LYS A 338 -7.10 4.76 -5.35
CA LYS A 338 -6.41 3.64 -6.03
C LYS A 338 -4.89 3.66 -5.80
N GLN A 339 -4.36 4.80 -5.36
CA GLN A 339 -2.98 4.97 -4.90
C GLN A 339 -2.94 5.99 -3.75
N PRO A 340 -1.88 5.99 -2.93
CA PRO A 340 -1.75 6.95 -1.85
C PRO A 340 -1.76 8.39 -2.36
N LEU A 341 -2.59 9.22 -1.76
CA LEU A 341 -2.74 10.63 -2.11
C LEU A 341 -1.81 11.52 -1.28
N THR A 342 -1.29 12.56 -1.91
CA THR A 342 -0.66 13.64 -1.15
C THR A 342 -1.71 14.50 -0.47
N LEU A 343 -1.35 15.16 0.64
CA LEU A 343 -2.22 16.13 1.31
C LEU A 343 -2.73 17.20 0.33
N SER A 344 -1.85 17.71 -0.54
CA SER A 344 -2.22 18.65 -1.59
C SER A 344 -3.25 18.06 -2.56
N ALA A 345 -3.06 16.79 -3.00
CA ALA A 345 -4.03 16.14 -3.88
C ALA A 345 -5.41 15.96 -3.20
N ILE A 346 -5.43 15.62 -1.90
CA ILE A 346 -6.69 15.53 -1.14
C ILE A 346 -7.38 16.90 -1.11
N CYS A 347 -6.67 17.98 -0.79
CA CYS A 347 -7.23 19.33 -0.79
C CYS A 347 -7.78 19.71 -2.19
N THR A 348 -7.03 19.46 -3.26
CA THR A 348 -7.46 19.74 -4.63
C THR A 348 -8.71 18.95 -5.02
N LEU A 349 -8.75 17.63 -4.74
CA LEU A 349 -9.89 16.76 -5.02
C LEU A 349 -11.13 17.15 -4.20
N LEU A 350 -10.94 17.65 -2.99
CA LEU A 350 -12.01 18.14 -2.14
C LEU A 350 -12.39 19.62 -2.42
N ASN A 351 -11.76 20.24 -3.43
CA ASN A 351 -11.94 21.65 -3.84
C ASN A 351 -11.65 22.64 -2.71
N ALA A 352 -10.65 22.34 -1.89
CA ALA A 352 -10.23 23.11 -0.72
C ALA A 352 -8.88 23.83 -0.91
N ASP A 353 -8.25 23.71 -2.07
CA ASP A 353 -6.91 24.27 -2.38
C ASP A 353 -6.87 25.80 -2.52
N SER A 354 -8.03 26.42 -2.80
CA SER A 354 -8.18 27.88 -2.85
C SER A 354 -8.77 28.48 -1.57
N ASP A 355 -9.03 27.67 -0.54
CA ASP A 355 -9.60 28.05 0.74
C ASP A 355 -8.65 27.63 1.87
N ASP A 356 -7.99 28.61 2.48
CA ASP A 356 -7.03 28.36 3.55
C ASP A 356 -7.69 27.76 4.80
N GLU A 357 -8.95 28.10 5.09
CA GLU A 357 -9.70 27.56 6.22
C GLU A 357 -10.06 26.09 5.98
N ALA A 358 -10.62 25.76 4.80
CA ALA A 358 -10.97 24.39 4.45
C ALA A 358 -9.73 23.48 4.35
N SER A 359 -8.64 23.95 3.77
CA SER A 359 -7.39 23.19 3.70
C SER A 359 -6.75 23.02 5.09
N GLY A 360 -6.88 24.02 5.96
CA GLY A 360 -6.46 23.96 7.36
C GLY A 360 -7.26 22.94 8.16
N ALA A 361 -8.58 22.88 7.97
CA ALA A 361 -9.47 21.90 8.62
C ALA A 361 -9.13 20.47 8.19
N ILE A 362 -8.87 20.22 6.89
CA ILE A 362 -8.42 18.90 6.39
C ILE A 362 -7.09 18.49 7.04
N ARG A 363 -6.13 19.40 7.10
CA ARG A 363 -4.83 19.15 7.74
C ARG A 363 -4.98 18.79 9.21
N SER A 364 -5.73 19.60 9.96
CA SER A 364 -5.97 19.39 11.39
C SER A 364 -6.66 18.04 11.65
N LEU A 365 -7.66 17.69 10.84
CA LEU A 365 -8.32 16.39 10.90
C LEU A 365 -7.34 15.24 10.71
N LEU A 366 -6.49 15.30 9.68
CA LEU A 366 -5.52 14.25 9.38
C LEU A 366 -4.44 14.14 10.47
N GLU A 367 -4.01 15.25 11.07
CA GLU A 367 -3.07 15.27 12.19
C GLU A 367 -3.68 14.65 13.44
N ASN A 368 -4.94 14.94 13.75
CA ASN A 368 -5.66 14.35 14.87
C ASN A 368 -5.86 12.82 14.69
N LEU A 369 -6.05 12.37 13.46
CA LEU A 369 -6.17 10.94 13.12
C LEU A 369 -4.81 10.24 12.98
N GLY A 370 -3.70 10.85 13.37
CA GLY A 370 -2.35 10.30 13.25
C GLY A 370 -2.11 8.96 13.96
N CYS A 371 -3.01 8.53 14.84
CA CYS A 371 -3.00 7.20 15.44
C CYS A 371 -3.46 6.08 14.47
N VAL A 372 -4.34 6.39 13.51
CA VAL A 372 -4.91 5.45 12.52
C VAL A 372 -4.49 5.74 11.08
N LEU A 373 -4.08 6.97 10.79
CA LEU A 373 -3.52 7.40 9.51
C LEU A 373 -2.04 7.70 9.66
N VAL A 374 -1.25 7.46 8.62
CA VAL A 374 0.18 7.78 8.60
C VAL A 374 0.43 8.87 7.58
N LEU A 375 0.99 9.98 8.05
CA LEU A 375 1.47 11.08 7.22
C LEU A 375 2.99 10.95 7.11
N TYR A 376 3.52 10.75 5.91
CA TYR A 376 4.95 10.66 5.71
C TYR A 376 5.42 11.54 4.55
N ARG A 377 6.62 12.08 4.69
CA ARG A 377 7.23 12.90 3.65
C ARG A 377 7.98 12.02 2.65
N VAL A 378 7.70 12.20 1.37
CA VAL A 378 8.47 11.57 0.29
C VAL A 378 9.61 12.48 -0.17
N ARG A 379 10.54 11.92 -0.96
CA ARG A 379 11.56 12.74 -1.64
C ARG A 379 10.87 13.83 -2.47
N GLY A 380 11.28 15.10 -2.30
CA GLY A 380 10.59 16.26 -2.87
C GLY A 380 9.65 16.99 -1.89
N GLY A 381 9.53 16.53 -0.63
CA GLY A 381 8.87 17.23 0.47
C GLY A 381 7.35 17.08 0.55
N ALA A 382 6.72 16.41 -0.42
CA ALA A 382 5.29 16.17 -0.40
C ALA A 382 4.90 15.24 0.77
N VAL A 383 3.79 15.55 1.43
CA VAL A 383 3.22 14.73 2.51
C VAL A 383 2.18 13.80 1.91
N VAL A 384 2.40 12.50 2.03
CA VAL A 384 1.49 11.44 1.57
C VAL A 384 0.71 10.89 2.75
N VAL A 385 -0.58 10.66 2.55
CA VAL A 385 -1.51 10.12 3.56
C VAL A 385 -1.82 8.66 3.23
N ARG A 386 -1.71 7.78 4.24
CA ARG A 386 -2.04 6.35 4.12
C ARG A 386 -2.78 5.85 5.34
N ILE A 387 -3.53 4.76 5.16
CA ILE A 387 -4.04 3.97 6.28
C ILE A 387 -2.87 3.35 7.04
N GLY A 388 -2.87 3.49 8.36
CA GLY A 388 -1.79 3.00 9.21
C GLY A 388 -1.70 1.46 9.27
N HIS A 389 -2.86 0.77 9.20
CA HIS A 389 -2.93 -0.68 9.21
C HIS A 389 -4.21 -1.20 8.51
N PRO A 390 -4.16 -2.31 7.74
CA PRO A 390 -5.31 -2.86 7.03
C PRO A 390 -6.51 -3.20 7.94
N SER A 391 -6.29 -3.65 9.18
CA SER A 391 -7.40 -3.95 10.10
C SER A 391 -8.23 -2.73 10.48
N PHE A 392 -7.68 -1.51 10.43
CA PHE A 392 -8.48 -0.29 10.59
C PHE A 392 -9.42 -0.10 9.40
N ARG A 393 -8.95 -0.33 8.17
CA ARG A 393 -9.83 -0.32 7.00
C ARG A 393 -10.93 -1.38 7.13
N ASP A 394 -10.56 -2.64 7.47
CA ASP A 394 -11.51 -3.73 7.64
C ASP A 394 -12.59 -3.41 8.69
N TYR A 395 -12.21 -2.71 9.78
CA TYR A 395 -13.13 -2.26 10.83
C TYR A 395 -14.04 -1.14 10.36
N ILE A 396 -13.48 -0.04 9.85
CA ILE A 396 -14.22 1.20 9.56
C ILE A 396 -15.17 1.08 8.36
N THR A 397 -14.94 0.07 7.48
CA THR A 397 -15.80 -0.24 6.34
C THR A 397 -16.79 -1.38 6.62
N SER A 398 -16.85 -1.89 7.83
CA SER A 398 -17.81 -2.93 8.24
C SER A 398 -19.00 -2.32 8.94
N GLN A 399 -20.17 -2.31 8.32
CA GLN A 399 -21.41 -1.77 8.90
C GLN A 399 -21.85 -2.51 10.18
N GLU A 400 -21.48 -3.78 10.32
CA GLU A 400 -21.84 -4.61 11.48
C GLU A 400 -20.97 -4.31 12.71
N ARG A 401 -19.70 -3.90 12.51
CA ARG A 401 -18.69 -3.78 13.56
C ARG A 401 -18.41 -2.33 13.95
N CYS A 402 -18.51 -1.41 12.99
CA CYS A 402 -18.20 -0.01 13.18
C CYS A 402 -19.47 0.78 13.57
N PRO A 403 -19.43 1.64 14.62
CA PRO A 403 -20.53 2.54 14.94
C PRO A 403 -20.90 3.44 13.75
N PRO A 404 -22.19 3.80 13.57
CA PRO A 404 -22.67 4.56 12.41
C PRO A 404 -22.00 5.92 12.20
N ASN A 405 -21.58 6.59 13.28
CA ASN A 405 -20.87 7.86 13.22
C ASN A 405 -19.47 7.75 12.57
N TRP A 406 -18.80 6.61 12.70
CA TRP A 406 -17.47 6.35 12.17
C TRP A 406 -17.47 5.49 10.90
N TYR A 407 -18.58 4.81 10.59
CA TYR A 407 -18.68 3.93 9.42
C TYR A 407 -18.47 4.71 8.11
N ILE A 408 -17.68 4.11 7.22
CA ILE A 408 -17.40 4.61 5.85
C ILE A 408 -17.93 3.61 4.83
N ASP A 409 -18.90 4.02 4.04
CA ASP A 409 -19.32 3.29 2.85
C ASP A 409 -18.28 3.48 1.75
N LEU A 410 -17.55 2.40 1.44
CA LEU A 410 -16.47 2.45 0.47
C LEU A 410 -16.96 2.65 -0.97
N HIS A 411 -18.11 2.06 -1.31
CA HIS A 411 -18.71 2.22 -2.64
C HIS A 411 -19.12 3.68 -2.83
N GLN A 412 -19.89 4.23 -1.90
CA GLN A 412 -20.33 5.63 -1.95
C GLN A 412 -19.13 6.59 -1.97
N SER A 413 -18.09 6.30 -1.20
CA SER A 413 -16.86 7.11 -1.17
C SER A 413 -16.12 7.06 -2.52
N SER A 414 -16.08 5.89 -3.18
CA SER A 414 -15.49 5.73 -4.51
C SER A 414 -16.24 6.55 -5.56
N VAL A 415 -17.56 6.40 -5.62
CA VAL A 415 -18.43 7.14 -6.55
C VAL A 415 -18.28 8.65 -6.37
N LEU A 416 -18.27 9.11 -5.11
CA LEU A 416 -18.09 10.53 -4.80
C LEU A 416 -16.70 11.03 -5.23
N LEU A 417 -15.65 10.24 -5.02
CA LEU A 417 -14.30 10.59 -5.47
C LEU A 417 -14.22 10.66 -7.00
N GLY A 418 -14.85 9.74 -7.72
CA GLY A 418 -14.98 9.78 -9.18
C GLY A 418 -15.65 11.07 -9.66
N SER A 419 -16.78 11.43 -9.06
CA SER A 419 -17.49 12.68 -9.36
C SER A 419 -16.61 13.91 -9.17
N ARG A 420 -15.81 13.94 -8.09
CA ARG A 420 -14.86 15.03 -7.81
C ARG A 420 -13.71 15.05 -8.80
N CYS A 421 -13.23 13.90 -9.25
CA CYS A 421 -12.22 13.80 -10.30
C CYS A 421 -12.73 14.41 -11.61
N PHE A 422 -13.94 14.06 -12.06
CA PHE A 422 -14.54 14.64 -13.27
C PHE A 422 -14.79 16.14 -13.13
N PHE A 423 -15.27 16.59 -11.97
CA PHE A 423 -15.43 18.02 -11.70
C PHE A 423 -14.08 18.77 -11.78
N LEU A 424 -13.03 18.24 -11.17
CA LEU A 424 -11.70 18.83 -11.22
C LEU A 424 -11.16 18.89 -12.66
N MET A 425 -11.27 17.80 -13.41
CA MET A 425 -10.88 17.75 -14.82
C MET A 425 -11.65 18.75 -15.67
N GLY A 426 -12.99 18.82 -15.51
CA GLY A 426 -13.84 19.80 -16.20
C GLY A 426 -13.43 21.24 -15.95
N LYS A 427 -13.08 21.59 -14.71
CA LYS A 427 -12.63 22.94 -14.30
C LYS A 427 -11.23 23.27 -14.81
N THR A 428 -10.32 22.29 -14.87
CA THR A 428 -8.87 22.53 -14.98
C THR A 428 -8.32 22.22 -16.37
N LEU A 429 -8.82 21.16 -17.02
CA LEU A 429 -8.35 20.76 -18.35
C LEU A 429 -8.70 21.80 -19.40
N ARG A 430 -7.73 22.14 -20.21
CA ARG A 430 -7.83 23.10 -21.29
C ARG A 430 -6.81 22.76 -22.37
N ARG A 431 -7.08 23.15 -23.58
CA ARG A 431 -6.13 23.07 -24.69
C ARG A 431 -4.83 23.81 -24.34
N ASP A 432 -3.70 23.22 -24.73
CA ASP A 432 -2.34 23.73 -24.47
C ASP A 432 -2.13 23.98 -22.96
N ILE A 433 -2.42 22.94 -22.15
CA ILE A 433 -2.38 23.05 -20.68
C ILE A 433 -0.98 23.48 -20.18
N CYS A 434 0.09 23.03 -20.85
CA CYS A 434 1.48 23.39 -20.53
C CYS A 434 1.94 24.71 -21.17
N ARG A 435 1.05 25.42 -21.90
CA ARG A 435 1.33 26.72 -22.55
C ARG A 435 2.51 26.67 -23.53
N MET A 436 2.58 25.63 -24.33
CA MET A 436 3.65 25.45 -25.32
C MET A 436 3.60 26.48 -26.45
N GLY A 437 2.44 27.02 -26.75
CA GLY A 437 2.22 28.13 -27.69
C GLY A 437 2.47 27.79 -29.16
N SER A 438 3.08 26.64 -29.48
CA SER A 438 3.37 26.19 -30.83
C SER A 438 3.12 24.68 -30.98
N PRO A 439 2.42 24.25 -32.04
CA PRO A 439 2.20 22.82 -32.33
C PRO A 439 3.49 22.09 -32.76
N SER A 440 4.59 22.79 -32.99
CA SER A 440 5.89 22.19 -33.32
C SER A 440 6.73 21.77 -32.10
N VAL A 441 6.32 22.15 -30.88
CA VAL A 441 6.94 21.68 -29.63
C VAL A 441 6.44 20.27 -29.33
N THR A 442 7.37 19.34 -29.15
CA THR A 442 7.06 17.93 -28.84
C THR A 442 7.11 17.68 -27.35
N ASN A 443 6.50 16.58 -26.91
CA ASN A 443 6.56 16.15 -25.51
C ASN A 443 8.00 15.97 -24.98
N ASN A 444 8.94 15.61 -25.87
CA ASN A 444 10.35 15.44 -25.54
C ASN A 444 11.07 16.77 -25.23
N ASP A 445 10.50 17.90 -25.62
CA ASP A 445 11.05 19.22 -25.36
C ASP A 445 10.63 19.77 -23.98
N LEU A 446 9.67 19.10 -23.32
CA LEU A 446 9.20 19.47 -22.00
C LEU A 446 9.88 18.66 -20.90
N SER A 447 10.39 19.35 -19.88
CA SER A 447 10.87 18.67 -18.68
C SER A 447 9.69 18.12 -17.86
N SER A 448 9.91 17.00 -17.15
CA SER A 448 8.90 16.47 -16.22
C SER A 448 8.49 17.50 -15.17
N GLU A 449 9.40 18.38 -14.74
CA GLU A 449 9.12 19.44 -13.77
C GLU A 449 8.12 20.46 -14.33
N THR A 450 8.26 20.83 -15.61
CA THR A 450 7.31 21.74 -16.30
C THR A 450 5.92 21.10 -16.36
N ILE A 451 5.83 19.84 -16.76
CA ILE A 451 4.55 19.09 -16.82
C ILE A 451 3.89 19.08 -15.44
N TYR A 452 4.66 18.80 -14.35
CA TYR A 452 4.13 18.73 -12.99
C TYR A 452 3.68 20.07 -12.41
N GLN A 453 4.18 21.20 -12.91
CA GLN A 453 3.69 22.54 -12.55
C GLN A 453 2.27 22.80 -13.04
N PHE A 454 1.92 22.30 -14.23
CA PHE A 454 0.60 22.50 -14.85
C PHE A 454 -0.37 21.35 -14.55
N ILE A 455 0.13 20.11 -14.55
CA ILE A 455 -0.67 18.92 -14.21
C ILE A 455 -0.32 18.52 -12.77
N VAL A 456 -0.89 19.26 -11.80
CA VAL A 456 -0.65 19.05 -10.37
C VAL A 456 -1.14 17.67 -9.91
N THR A 457 -0.65 17.19 -8.76
CA THR A 457 -0.87 15.82 -8.27
C THR A 457 -2.33 15.39 -8.21
N GLY A 458 -3.25 16.28 -7.79
CA GLY A 458 -4.69 16.00 -7.76
C GLY A 458 -5.29 15.82 -9.15
N LEU A 459 -4.92 16.69 -10.11
CA LEU A 459 -5.37 16.59 -11.49
C LEU A 459 -4.79 15.33 -12.17
N ARG A 460 -3.52 15.02 -11.91
CA ARG A 460 -2.88 13.79 -12.39
C ARG A 460 -3.62 12.55 -11.93
N TYR A 461 -3.95 12.49 -10.63
CA TYR A 461 -4.75 11.42 -10.07
C TYR A 461 -6.12 11.31 -10.78
N ALA A 462 -6.80 12.44 -10.94
CA ALA A 462 -8.11 12.49 -11.61
C ALA A 462 -8.03 11.96 -13.06
N CYS A 463 -7.04 12.38 -13.84
CA CYS A 463 -6.86 11.91 -15.21
C CYS A 463 -6.66 10.39 -15.33
N ILE A 464 -5.98 9.78 -14.36
CA ILE A 464 -5.62 8.36 -14.41
C ILE A 464 -6.75 7.48 -13.83
N TYR A 465 -7.43 7.92 -12.75
CA TYR A 465 -8.28 7.03 -11.96
C TYR A 465 -9.77 7.39 -11.95
N ALA A 466 -10.20 8.51 -12.55
CA ALA A 466 -11.60 8.92 -12.52
C ALA A 466 -12.56 7.81 -13.02
N PHE A 467 -12.20 7.16 -14.12
CA PHE A 467 -12.99 6.09 -14.72
C PHE A 467 -13.13 4.87 -13.80
N ASN A 468 -12.06 4.47 -13.12
CA ASN A 468 -12.06 3.33 -12.19
C ASN A 468 -12.93 3.56 -10.93
N HIS A 469 -13.32 4.80 -10.65
CA HIS A 469 -14.17 5.13 -9.50
C HIS A 469 -15.66 5.05 -9.81
N ILE A 470 -16.04 5.12 -11.06
CA ILE A 470 -17.44 5.09 -11.51
C ILE A 470 -17.80 3.79 -12.24
N GLU A 471 -16.87 2.86 -12.40
CA GLU A 471 -17.07 1.57 -13.05
C GLU A 471 -18.23 0.81 -12.36
N GLY A 472 -19.22 0.38 -13.17
CA GLY A 472 -20.42 -0.32 -12.66
C GLY A 472 -21.51 0.58 -12.07
N ASP A 473 -21.30 1.90 -11.94
CA ASP A 473 -22.31 2.83 -11.41
C ASP A 473 -23.09 3.53 -12.53
N LYS A 474 -24.30 3.07 -12.76
CA LYS A 474 -25.22 3.63 -13.76
C LYS A 474 -25.62 5.10 -13.49
N GLY A 475 -25.54 5.57 -12.25
CA GLY A 475 -25.90 6.94 -11.86
C GLY A 475 -24.94 7.99 -12.44
N ASN A 476 -23.70 7.63 -12.71
CA ASN A 476 -22.64 8.54 -13.17
C ASN A 476 -22.40 8.51 -14.70
N LEU A 477 -23.14 7.70 -15.45
CA LEU A 477 -22.99 7.61 -16.90
C LEU A 477 -23.22 8.94 -17.63
N GLY A 478 -24.16 9.75 -17.17
CA GLY A 478 -24.40 11.10 -17.73
C GLY A 478 -23.23 12.05 -17.53
N MET A 479 -22.52 11.93 -16.41
CA MET A 479 -21.30 12.71 -16.14
C MET A 479 -20.15 12.26 -17.05
N LEU A 480 -20.00 10.96 -17.24
CA LEU A 480 -19.01 10.38 -18.15
C LEU A 480 -19.27 10.84 -19.58
N GLU A 481 -20.53 10.76 -20.06
CA GLU A 481 -20.95 11.23 -21.39
C GLU A 481 -20.62 12.72 -21.58
N ALA A 482 -21.02 13.57 -20.64
CA ALA A 482 -20.73 15.01 -20.69
C ALA A 482 -19.22 15.28 -20.74
N PHE A 483 -18.42 14.58 -19.93
CA PHE A 483 -16.97 14.71 -19.93
C PHE A 483 -16.35 14.30 -21.27
N LEU A 484 -16.75 13.18 -21.84
CA LEU A 484 -16.25 12.71 -23.13
C LEU A 484 -16.61 13.67 -24.28
N MET A 485 -17.79 14.31 -24.23
CA MET A 485 -18.19 15.30 -25.23
C MET A 485 -17.41 16.61 -25.14
N ASP A 486 -17.10 17.06 -23.90
CA ASP A 486 -16.58 18.41 -23.68
C ASP A 486 -15.06 18.46 -23.47
N LYS A 487 -14.45 17.37 -22.95
CA LYS A 487 -13.07 17.39 -22.42
C LYS A 487 -12.16 16.25 -22.89
N LEU A 488 -12.64 15.41 -23.81
CA LEU A 488 -11.88 14.25 -24.29
C LEU A 488 -10.51 14.63 -24.85
N LEU A 489 -10.46 15.67 -25.72
CA LEU A 489 -9.21 16.04 -26.37
C LEU A 489 -8.20 16.64 -25.41
N GLU A 490 -8.64 17.48 -24.50
CA GLU A 490 -7.80 18.07 -23.46
C GLU A 490 -7.29 17.00 -22.45
N TRP A 491 -8.11 15.98 -22.18
CA TRP A 491 -7.71 14.84 -21.35
C TRP A 491 -6.68 13.97 -22.07
N LEU A 492 -6.87 13.66 -23.36
CA LEU A 492 -5.89 12.92 -24.17
C LEU A 492 -4.56 13.69 -24.29
N GLU A 493 -4.61 15.02 -24.44
CA GLU A 493 -3.41 15.87 -24.41
C GLU A 493 -2.69 15.71 -23.07
N ALA A 494 -3.40 15.83 -21.93
CA ALA A 494 -2.82 15.67 -20.61
C ALA A 494 -2.22 14.27 -20.39
N MET A 495 -2.92 13.19 -20.83
CA MET A 495 -2.43 11.81 -20.74
C MET A 495 -1.18 11.62 -21.61
N THR A 496 -1.15 12.19 -22.80
CA THR A 496 0.03 12.14 -23.70
C THR A 496 1.23 12.86 -23.10
N LEU A 497 1.03 14.06 -22.52
CA LEU A 497 2.07 14.81 -21.83
C LEU A 497 2.65 14.03 -20.64
N MET A 498 1.82 13.26 -19.95
CA MET A 498 2.25 12.38 -18.86
C MET A 498 2.91 11.07 -19.34
N GLY A 499 2.96 10.79 -20.66
CA GLY A 499 3.45 9.53 -21.22
C GLY A 499 2.54 8.33 -20.95
N LEU A 500 1.22 8.56 -20.82
CA LEU A 500 0.21 7.56 -20.43
C LEU A 500 -0.85 7.35 -21.53
N LEU A 501 -0.48 7.50 -22.81
CA LEU A 501 -1.42 7.38 -23.92
C LEU A 501 -2.00 5.96 -24.01
N ASP A 502 -1.20 4.92 -23.82
CA ASP A 502 -1.67 3.52 -23.83
C ASP A 502 -2.70 3.28 -22.72
N THR A 503 -2.45 3.80 -21.52
CA THR A 503 -3.42 3.75 -20.41
C THR A 503 -4.72 4.49 -20.75
N ALA A 504 -4.62 5.63 -21.45
CA ALA A 504 -5.80 6.38 -21.89
C ALA A 504 -6.66 5.56 -22.86
N VAL A 505 -6.03 4.84 -23.79
CA VAL A 505 -6.73 3.96 -24.75
C VAL A 505 -7.46 2.83 -24.00
N GLU A 506 -6.80 2.17 -23.04
CA GLU A 506 -7.40 1.11 -22.23
C GLU A 506 -8.61 1.63 -21.44
N LEU A 507 -8.47 2.77 -20.75
CA LEU A 507 -9.55 3.39 -19.98
C LEU A 507 -10.75 3.77 -20.87
N MET A 508 -10.50 4.28 -22.08
CA MET A 508 -11.55 4.58 -23.04
C MET A 508 -12.27 3.32 -23.53
N GLN A 509 -11.56 2.24 -23.80
CA GLN A 509 -12.18 0.97 -24.22
C GLN A 509 -13.12 0.43 -23.14
N HIS A 510 -12.74 0.47 -21.86
CA HIS A 510 -13.57 0.07 -20.74
C HIS A 510 -14.79 0.99 -20.59
N ALA A 511 -14.59 2.31 -20.63
CA ALA A 511 -15.68 3.28 -20.54
C ALA A 511 -16.72 3.12 -21.67
N LEU A 512 -16.27 2.84 -22.90
CA LEU A 512 -17.14 2.57 -24.04
C LEU A 512 -17.92 1.27 -23.87
N ALA A 513 -17.32 0.22 -23.32
CA ALA A 513 -18.01 -1.03 -23.05
C ALA A 513 -19.15 -0.82 -22.04
N ASP A 514 -18.93 -0.04 -20.99
CA ASP A 514 -19.96 0.31 -20.00
C ASP A 514 -21.08 1.16 -20.61
N LEU A 515 -20.75 2.15 -21.43
CA LEU A 515 -21.71 3.01 -22.10
C LEU A 515 -22.55 2.26 -23.16
N THR A 516 -21.97 1.32 -23.90
CA THR A 516 -22.68 0.52 -24.91
C THR A 516 -23.67 -0.46 -24.31
N GLN A 517 -23.41 -0.97 -23.09
CA GLN A 517 -24.36 -1.84 -22.38
C GLN A 517 -25.64 -1.08 -21.95
N VAL A 518 -25.58 0.26 -21.81
CA VAL A 518 -26.66 1.06 -21.21
C VAL A 518 -27.38 1.95 -22.26
N CYS A 519 -26.74 2.32 -23.35
CA CYS A 519 -27.28 3.29 -24.28
C CYS A 519 -27.05 2.94 -25.76
N ASN A 520 -28.10 2.49 -26.45
CA ASN A 520 -28.12 2.35 -27.94
C ASN A 520 -27.93 3.67 -28.70
N ARG A 521 -27.85 4.82 -28.04
CA ARG A 521 -27.67 6.15 -28.65
C ARG A 521 -26.20 6.51 -28.95
N LEU A 522 -25.25 5.79 -28.44
CA LEU A 522 -23.82 6.12 -28.54
C LEU A 522 -23.09 5.45 -29.72
N LEU A 523 -23.79 4.80 -30.61
CA LEU A 523 -23.22 4.29 -31.88
C LEU A 523 -22.52 5.39 -32.73
N ILE A 524 -22.87 6.66 -32.53
CA ILE A 524 -22.24 7.80 -33.22
C ILE A 524 -20.88 8.16 -32.58
N LEU A 525 -20.76 8.08 -31.27
CA LEU A 525 -19.48 8.30 -30.55
C LEU A 525 -18.50 7.16 -30.78
N SER A 526 -18.97 5.91 -30.85
CA SER A 526 -18.12 4.75 -31.12
C SER A 526 -17.45 4.82 -32.50
N SER A 527 -18.14 5.31 -33.53
CA SER A 527 -17.57 5.47 -34.86
C SER A 527 -16.53 6.60 -34.93
N SER A 528 -16.71 7.71 -34.22
CA SER A 528 -15.74 8.81 -34.14
C SER A 528 -14.51 8.45 -33.31
N LEU A 529 -14.69 7.69 -32.25
CA LEU A 529 -13.62 7.19 -31.36
C LEU A 529 -12.82 6.06 -32.01
N MET A 530 -13.46 5.15 -32.73
CA MET A 530 -12.78 4.13 -33.54
C MET A 530 -11.90 4.75 -34.62
N PHE A 531 -12.25 5.92 -35.12
CA PHE A 531 -11.43 6.65 -36.10
C PHE A 531 -10.15 7.21 -35.42
N VAL A 532 -10.23 7.71 -34.21
CA VAL A 532 -9.06 8.19 -33.43
C VAL A 532 -8.14 7.02 -33.02
N LEU A 533 -8.69 5.85 -32.68
CA LEU A 533 -7.95 4.64 -32.32
C LEU A 533 -7.25 3.93 -33.49
N HIS A 534 -7.69 4.22 -34.76
CA HIS A 534 -7.06 3.66 -35.99
C HIS A 534 -5.93 4.54 -36.55
N ILE A 535 -5.70 5.74 -35.97
CA ILE A 535 -4.64 6.67 -36.39
C ILE A 535 -3.40 6.58 -35.44
N SER A 536 -3.49 5.86 -34.35
CA SER A 536 -2.37 5.50 -33.49
C SER A 536 -1.92 4.07 -33.77
#